data_6102196e0360dfe73354cc8ca1895c76
#
_entry.id   6102196e0360dfe73354cc8ca1895c76
#
_cell.length_a   1.000
_cell.length_b   1.000
_cell.length_c   1.000
_cell.angle_alpha   90.00
_cell.angle_beta   90.00
_cell.angle_gamma   90.00
#
_symmetry.space_group_name_H-M   'P 1'
#
loop_
_entity.id
_entity.type
_entity.pdbx_description
1 polymer ?
#
loop_
_entity_poly.entity_id
_entity_poly.type
_entity_poly.pdbx_seq_one_letter_code
_entity_poly.pdbx_strand_id
1 'polypeptide(L)'
;MPTTLDQLNAMDRVGFAAALGGIYENTPWVAERAFTARPFASVADLYAAMQAAAASAAADEQLALIRAHPELATKVARASALTAESRREQGSLGLDRLSDADYERFERLNAAYRQRFGFPFIVCVRRHTRDSILDRFERRLASSPDEERAAALAEIGLIARLRLVDAVDGPGKPKTDGRLSTHVLDTVSGRPAAGLRVELAEIGAGTEGLL
;
A
#
# COMPACT_ATOMS: atom_id res chain seq x y z
N MET A 1 6.96 -20.12 3.29
CA MET A 1 6.46 -20.32 1.91
C MET A 1 5.10 -19.66 1.83
N PRO A 2 4.72 -19.06 0.71
CA PRO A 2 3.37 -18.51 0.49
C PRO A 2 2.31 -19.63 0.68
N THR A 3 1.14 -19.24 1.18
CA THR A 3 -0.01 -20.14 1.28
C THR A 3 -0.68 -20.26 -0.09
N THR A 4 -1.08 -21.45 -0.52
CA THR A 4 -1.79 -21.58 -1.80
C THR A 4 -3.26 -21.18 -1.67
N LEU A 5 -3.86 -20.72 -2.77
CA LEU A 5 -5.28 -20.38 -2.80
C LEU A 5 -6.17 -21.58 -2.46
N ASP A 6 -5.80 -22.79 -2.89
CA ASP A 6 -6.51 -24.02 -2.55
C ASP A 6 -6.47 -24.31 -1.04
N GLN A 7 -5.31 -24.09 -0.42
CA GLN A 7 -5.21 -24.20 1.05
C GLN A 7 -6.11 -23.21 1.76
N LEU A 8 -6.14 -21.94 1.31
CA LEU A 8 -7.03 -20.91 1.87
C LEU A 8 -8.51 -21.28 1.68
N ASN A 9 -8.88 -21.82 0.52
CA ASN A 9 -10.24 -22.28 0.25
C ASN A 9 -10.66 -23.45 1.16
N ALA A 10 -9.73 -24.29 1.58
CA ALA A 10 -9.97 -25.44 2.46
C ALA A 10 -9.94 -25.12 3.96
N MET A 11 -9.42 -23.95 4.37
CA MET A 11 -9.31 -23.57 5.78
C MET A 11 -10.69 -23.33 6.42
N ASP A 12 -10.78 -23.54 7.72
CA ASP A 12 -11.88 -23.00 8.52
C ASP A 12 -11.74 -21.47 8.70
N ARG A 13 -12.74 -20.84 9.30
CA ARG A 13 -12.75 -19.37 9.50
C ARG A 13 -11.56 -18.89 10.32
N VAL A 14 -11.17 -19.62 11.35
CA VAL A 14 -10.09 -19.25 12.25
C VAL A 14 -8.74 -19.30 11.53
N GLY A 15 -8.49 -20.41 10.83
CA GLY A 15 -7.27 -20.59 10.03
C GLY A 15 -7.15 -19.56 8.91
N PHE A 16 -8.25 -19.27 8.20
CA PHE A 16 -8.28 -18.27 7.15
C PHE A 16 -8.00 -16.86 7.70
N ALA A 17 -8.64 -16.47 8.80
CA ALA A 17 -8.39 -15.19 9.44
C ALA A 17 -6.96 -15.07 9.95
N ALA A 18 -6.40 -16.14 10.52
CA ALA A 18 -5.02 -16.14 10.97
C ALA A 18 -4.02 -16.02 9.80
N ALA A 19 -4.28 -16.68 8.67
CA ALA A 19 -3.42 -16.64 7.49
C ALA A 19 -3.41 -15.27 6.79
N LEU A 20 -4.53 -14.55 6.78
CA LEU A 20 -4.73 -13.31 6.04
C LEU A 20 -4.91 -12.06 6.92
N GLY A 21 -4.96 -12.21 8.25
CA GLY A 21 -5.22 -11.10 9.19
C GLY A 21 -4.18 -9.99 9.16
N GLY A 22 -2.95 -10.28 8.70
CA GLY A 22 -1.87 -9.29 8.53
C GLY A 22 -1.90 -8.52 7.19
N ILE A 23 -2.77 -8.92 6.24
CA ILE A 23 -2.87 -8.25 4.92
C ILE A 23 -3.34 -6.81 5.09
N TYR A 24 -4.38 -6.59 5.90
CA TYR A 24 -4.80 -5.27 6.39
C TYR A 24 -4.24 -5.06 7.79
N GLU A 25 -3.47 -4.02 7.97
CA GLU A 25 -2.70 -3.75 9.20
C GLU A 25 -3.56 -3.89 10.46
N ASN A 26 -3.22 -4.85 11.34
CA ASN A 26 -3.93 -5.10 12.60
C ASN A 26 -5.47 -5.15 12.49
N THR A 27 -6.02 -5.59 11.35
CA THR A 27 -7.45 -5.52 11.05
C THR A 27 -7.97 -6.86 10.54
N PRO A 28 -7.98 -7.93 11.39
CA PRO A 28 -8.33 -9.29 10.98
C PRO A 28 -9.78 -9.44 10.51
N TRP A 29 -10.69 -8.56 10.93
CA TRP A 29 -12.10 -8.61 10.54
C TRP A 29 -12.31 -8.47 9.02
N VAL A 30 -11.36 -7.86 8.28
CA VAL A 30 -11.44 -7.80 6.82
C VAL A 30 -11.35 -9.21 6.22
N ALA A 31 -10.39 -10.01 6.68
CA ALA A 31 -10.28 -11.41 6.28
C ALA A 31 -11.49 -12.23 6.75
N GLU A 32 -11.95 -12.04 7.97
CA GLU A 32 -13.13 -12.73 8.53
C GLU A 32 -14.41 -12.47 7.73
N ARG A 33 -14.60 -11.24 7.23
CA ARG A 33 -15.74 -10.89 6.35
C ARG A 33 -15.59 -11.49 4.96
N ALA A 34 -14.37 -11.42 4.38
CA ALA A 34 -14.10 -12.00 3.08
C ALA A 34 -14.27 -13.53 3.05
N PHE A 35 -14.14 -14.21 4.20
CA PHE A 35 -14.31 -15.66 4.32
C PHE A 35 -15.61 -16.20 3.72
N THR A 36 -16.70 -15.45 3.79
CA THR A 36 -18.02 -15.88 3.30
C THR A 36 -18.13 -15.88 1.77
N ALA A 37 -17.20 -15.26 1.07
CA ALA A 37 -17.18 -15.21 -0.40
C ALA A 37 -16.44 -16.39 -1.05
N ARG A 38 -15.95 -17.36 -0.24
CA ARG A 38 -15.29 -18.56 -0.76
C ARG A 38 -16.25 -19.53 -1.47
N PRO A 39 -15.75 -20.38 -2.35
CA PRO A 39 -14.35 -20.51 -2.78
C PRO A 39 -13.93 -19.42 -3.78
N PHE A 40 -12.66 -18.99 -3.70
CA PHE A 40 -12.07 -18.06 -4.65
C PHE A 40 -11.47 -18.81 -5.84
N ALA A 41 -11.74 -18.37 -7.06
CA ALA A 41 -11.16 -18.92 -8.27
C ALA A 41 -9.76 -18.36 -8.58
N SER A 42 -9.47 -17.16 -8.08
CA SER A 42 -8.18 -16.50 -8.30
C SER A 42 -7.75 -15.65 -7.10
N VAL A 43 -6.46 -15.32 -7.06
CA VAL A 43 -5.92 -14.35 -6.07
C VAL A 43 -6.57 -12.97 -6.25
N ALA A 44 -6.96 -12.63 -7.48
CA ALA A 44 -7.69 -11.39 -7.77
C ALA A 44 -9.09 -11.39 -7.13
N ASP A 45 -9.82 -12.51 -7.16
CA ASP A 45 -11.14 -12.64 -6.51
C ASP A 45 -11.02 -12.51 -4.99
N LEU A 46 -10.02 -13.15 -4.40
CA LEU A 46 -9.71 -13.00 -2.97
C LEU A 46 -9.45 -11.53 -2.62
N TYR A 47 -8.61 -10.84 -3.40
CA TYR A 47 -8.34 -9.42 -3.20
C TYR A 47 -9.62 -8.58 -3.32
N ALA A 48 -10.44 -8.82 -4.34
CA ALA A 48 -11.70 -8.11 -4.55
C ALA A 48 -12.67 -8.29 -3.37
N ALA A 49 -12.78 -9.51 -2.82
CA ALA A 49 -13.60 -9.79 -1.65
C ALA A 49 -13.11 -9.04 -0.39
N MET A 50 -11.80 -9.02 -0.16
CA MET A 50 -11.21 -8.26 0.96
C MET A 50 -11.40 -6.75 0.80
N GLN A 51 -11.21 -6.22 -0.43
CA GLN A 51 -11.48 -4.80 -0.73
C GLN A 51 -12.94 -4.45 -0.51
N ALA A 52 -13.88 -5.28 -0.98
CA ALA A 52 -15.31 -5.07 -0.77
C ALA A 52 -15.66 -5.05 0.72
N ALA A 53 -15.08 -5.96 1.52
CA ALA A 53 -15.27 -5.99 2.97
C ALA A 53 -14.80 -4.69 3.65
N ALA A 54 -13.63 -4.16 3.26
CA ALA A 54 -13.12 -2.90 3.78
C ALA A 54 -13.94 -1.68 3.29
N ALA A 55 -14.34 -1.66 2.02
CA ALA A 55 -15.09 -0.55 1.43
C ALA A 55 -16.53 -0.45 1.96
N SER A 56 -17.18 -1.59 2.27
CA SER A 56 -18.53 -1.65 2.81
C SER A 56 -18.63 -1.48 4.32
N ALA A 57 -17.49 -1.33 5.00
CA ALA A 57 -17.45 -1.13 6.44
C ALA A 57 -18.03 0.23 6.84
N ALA A 58 -18.57 0.32 8.05
CA ALA A 58 -19.07 1.58 8.60
C ALA A 58 -17.94 2.63 8.70
N ALA A 59 -18.30 3.90 8.69
CA ALA A 59 -17.31 5.00 8.66
C ALA A 59 -16.34 4.98 9.85
N ASP A 60 -16.80 4.58 11.02
CA ASP A 60 -16.00 4.41 12.22
C ASP A 60 -15.02 3.21 12.12
N GLU A 61 -15.45 2.11 11.52
CA GLU A 61 -14.60 0.95 11.24
C GLU A 61 -13.52 1.29 10.19
N GLN A 62 -13.90 2.03 9.13
CA GLN A 62 -12.92 2.52 8.14
C GLN A 62 -11.89 3.46 8.78
N LEU A 63 -12.33 4.34 9.67
CA LEU A 63 -11.43 5.22 10.41
C LEU A 63 -10.52 4.44 11.36
N ALA A 64 -11.04 3.41 12.03
CA ALA A 64 -10.24 2.51 12.85
C ALA A 64 -9.19 1.76 12.02
N LEU A 65 -9.56 1.27 10.82
CA LEU A 65 -8.64 0.64 9.86
C LEU A 65 -7.50 1.60 9.46
N ILE A 66 -7.81 2.87 9.14
CA ILE A 66 -6.78 3.87 8.82
C ILE A 66 -5.86 4.09 10.01
N ARG A 67 -6.42 4.24 11.22
CA ARG A 67 -5.67 4.48 12.47
C ARG A 67 -4.82 3.29 12.91
N ALA A 68 -5.12 2.08 12.45
CA ALA A 68 -4.32 0.89 12.72
C ALA A 68 -2.95 0.92 12.02
N HIS A 69 -2.79 1.74 10.98
CA HIS A 69 -1.53 1.86 10.25
C HIS A 69 -0.54 2.78 10.98
N PRO A 70 0.75 2.41 11.00
CA PRO A 70 1.77 3.23 11.61
C PRO A 70 2.09 4.49 10.78
N GLU A 71 2.52 5.55 11.46
CA GLU A 71 3.10 6.71 10.78
C GLU A 71 4.42 6.36 10.09
N LEU A 72 4.74 7.11 9.05
CA LEU A 72 6.01 6.95 8.33
C LEU A 72 7.16 7.64 9.07
N ALA A 73 8.34 7.03 9.01
CA ALA A 73 9.60 7.64 9.43
C ALA A 73 9.58 8.20 10.87
N THR A 74 8.90 7.53 11.81
CA THR A 74 8.89 7.96 13.22
C THR A 74 10.04 7.35 14.02
N LYS A 75 10.40 7.95 15.18
CA LYS A 75 11.37 7.36 16.12
C LYS A 75 10.91 5.99 16.63
N VAL A 76 9.59 5.82 16.79
CA VAL A 76 8.97 4.55 17.15
C VAL A 76 9.14 3.51 16.03
N ALA A 77 9.17 3.93 14.77
CA ALA A 77 9.49 3.04 13.64
C ALA A 77 10.91 2.45 13.74
N ARG A 78 11.85 3.21 14.33
CA ARG A 78 13.20 2.70 14.65
C ARG A 78 13.19 1.75 15.86
N ALA A 79 12.18 1.78 16.73
CA ALA A 79 12.18 1.15 18.07
C ALA A 79 11.23 -0.06 18.22
N SER A 80 10.89 -0.81 17.18
CA SER A 80 10.19 -2.12 17.27
C SER A 80 8.64 -2.17 17.31
N ALA A 81 7.92 -1.07 17.25
CA ALA A 81 6.44 -1.11 17.31
C ALA A 81 5.74 -1.36 15.95
N LEU A 82 6.51 -1.55 14.86
CA LEU A 82 5.96 -1.85 13.54
C LEU A 82 5.69 -3.34 13.38
N THR A 83 4.64 -3.71 12.65
CA THR A 83 4.50 -5.07 12.12
C THR A 83 5.71 -5.42 11.25
N ALA A 84 5.95 -6.72 11.06
CA ALA A 84 7.07 -7.17 10.23
C ALA A 84 6.94 -6.66 8.78
N GLU A 85 5.72 -6.60 8.26
CA GLU A 85 5.38 -6.10 6.94
C GLU A 85 5.66 -4.60 6.83
N SER A 86 5.13 -3.78 7.72
CA SER A 86 5.35 -2.33 7.73
C SER A 86 6.81 -1.95 7.91
N ARG A 87 7.57 -2.71 8.72
CA ARG A 87 9.01 -2.50 8.88
C ARG A 87 9.76 -2.79 7.58
N ARG A 88 9.43 -3.88 6.89
CA ARG A 88 10.04 -4.26 5.62
C ARG A 88 9.74 -3.24 4.52
N GLU A 89 8.48 -2.77 4.46
CA GLU A 89 8.02 -1.77 3.50
C GLU A 89 8.74 -0.44 3.72
N GLN A 90 8.79 0.11 4.91
CA GLN A 90 9.48 1.37 5.21
C GLN A 90 11.01 1.25 5.04
N GLY A 91 11.60 0.12 5.46
CA GLY A 91 13.04 -0.15 5.31
C GLY A 91 13.47 -0.25 3.84
N SER A 92 12.59 -0.70 2.93
CA SER A 92 12.88 -0.78 1.49
C SER A 92 13.20 0.57 0.85
N LEU A 93 12.70 1.67 1.41
CA LEU A 93 12.99 3.05 0.99
C LEU A 93 14.03 3.75 1.88
N GLY A 94 14.62 3.06 2.85
CA GLY A 94 15.57 3.66 3.78
C GLY A 94 14.95 4.68 4.73
N LEU A 95 13.63 4.61 4.98
CA LEU A 95 12.93 5.49 5.94
C LEU A 95 13.36 5.24 7.38
N ASP A 96 14.05 4.13 7.64
CA ASP A 96 14.71 3.77 8.89
C ASP A 96 16.09 4.42 9.06
N ARG A 97 16.64 5.03 8.00
CA ARG A 97 18.00 5.58 7.92
C ARG A 97 18.05 7.00 7.34
N LEU A 98 17.07 7.81 7.69
CA LEU A 98 16.98 9.19 7.25
C LEU A 98 18.06 10.07 7.88
N SER A 99 18.45 11.15 7.19
CA SER A 99 19.19 12.25 7.78
C SER A 99 18.35 12.94 8.88
N ASP A 100 18.99 13.62 9.81
CA ASP A 100 18.27 14.34 10.86
C ASP A 100 17.31 15.38 10.28
N ALA A 101 17.70 16.09 9.21
CA ALA A 101 16.89 17.08 8.53
C ALA A 101 15.65 16.45 7.86
N ASP A 102 15.79 15.32 7.17
CA ASP A 102 14.67 14.58 6.57
C ASP A 102 13.74 14.06 7.66
N TYR A 103 14.33 13.51 8.73
CA TYR A 103 13.58 13.02 9.87
C TYR A 103 12.70 14.12 10.50
N GLU A 104 13.26 15.30 10.78
CA GLU A 104 12.53 16.46 11.29
C GLU A 104 11.42 16.91 10.32
N ARG A 105 11.66 16.83 9.00
CA ARG A 105 10.62 17.14 7.99
C ARG A 105 9.45 16.16 8.08
N PHE A 106 9.72 14.86 8.18
CA PHE A 106 8.68 13.85 8.37
C PHE A 106 7.93 14.05 9.70
N GLU A 107 8.61 14.35 10.79
CA GLU A 107 7.96 14.60 12.09
C GLU A 107 6.99 15.80 12.00
N ARG A 108 7.42 16.91 11.42
CA ARG A 108 6.55 18.09 11.23
C ARG A 108 5.33 17.77 10.37
N LEU A 109 5.52 17.04 9.27
CA LEU A 109 4.43 16.66 8.38
C LEU A 109 3.45 15.70 9.06
N ASN A 110 3.94 14.68 9.77
CA ASN A 110 3.12 13.76 10.54
C ASN A 110 2.29 14.50 11.61
N ALA A 111 2.91 15.43 12.33
CA ALA A 111 2.21 16.22 13.35
C ALA A 111 1.11 17.10 12.74
N ALA A 112 1.40 17.82 11.66
CA ALA A 112 0.44 18.66 10.96
C ALA A 112 -0.73 17.84 10.37
N TYR A 113 -0.41 16.68 9.79
CA TYR A 113 -1.41 15.80 9.19
C TYR A 113 -2.36 15.19 10.26
N ARG A 114 -1.80 14.70 11.35
CA ARG A 114 -2.57 14.16 12.47
C ARG A 114 -3.45 15.23 13.12
N GLN A 115 -2.94 16.44 13.26
CA GLN A 115 -3.72 17.58 13.78
C GLN A 115 -4.91 17.90 12.85
N ARG A 116 -4.69 17.85 11.51
CA ARG A 116 -5.72 18.20 10.53
C ARG A 116 -6.77 17.11 10.35
N PHE A 117 -6.37 15.85 10.27
CA PHE A 117 -7.24 14.74 9.85
C PHE A 117 -7.56 13.73 10.97
N GLY A 118 -6.81 13.71 12.07
CA GLY A 118 -7.03 12.79 13.19
C GLY A 118 -6.61 11.35 12.95
N PHE A 119 -5.82 11.09 11.86
CA PHE A 119 -5.27 9.79 11.51
C PHE A 119 -3.91 9.94 10.81
N PRO A 120 -3.08 8.86 10.73
CA PRO A 120 -1.78 8.93 10.08
C PRO A 120 -1.89 9.12 8.56
N PHE A 121 -0.87 9.73 7.96
CA PHE A 121 -0.71 9.75 6.51
C PHE A 121 -0.42 8.35 5.98
N ILE A 122 -1.26 7.88 5.07
CA ILE A 122 -1.11 6.56 4.44
C ILE A 122 -0.66 6.71 3.00
N VAL A 123 0.38 5.99 2.64
CA VAL A 123 0.86 5.87 1.25
C VAL A 123 1.48 4.49 1.04
N CYS A 124 1.26 3.89 -0.12
CA CYS A 124 1.89 2.64 -0.50
C CYS A 124 3.36 2.88 -0.85
N VAL A 125 4.25 2.83 0.15
CA VAL A 125 5.68 3.17 0.02
C VAL A 125 6.39 2.43 -1.11
N ARG A 126 6.02 1.18 -1.39
CA ARG A 126 6.62 0.36 -2.46
C ARG A 126 6.42 0.93 -3.88
N ARG A 127 5.55 1.94 -4.04
CA ARG A 127 5.24 2.63 -5.31
C ARG A 127 5.88 4.01 -5.42
N HIS A 128 6.68 4.41 -4.44
CA HIS A 128 7.20 5.77 -4.34
C HIS A 128 8.69 5.80 -4.11
N THR A 129 9.29 6.95 -4.38
CA THR A 129 10.58 7.37 -3.84
C THR A 129 10.35 8.23 -2.59
N ARG A 130 11.38 8.43 -1.78
CA ARG A 130 11.31 9.31 -0.61
C ARG A 130 10.79 10.71 -0.97
N ASP A 131 11.33 11.32 -2.02
CA ASP A 131 10.96 12.67 -2.44
C ASP A 131 9.50 12.73 -2.91
N SER A 132 9.03 11.74 -3.67
CA SER A 132 7.64 11.68 -4.09
C SER A 132 6.65 11.47 -2.92
N ILE A 133 7.09 10.83 -1.84
CA ILE A 133 6.31 10.71 -0.60
C ILE A 133 6.15 12.09 0.07
N LEU A 134 7.23 12.84 0.20
CA LEU A 134 7.22 14.17 0.79
C LEU A 134 6.33 15.14 -0.01
N ASP A 135 6.44 15.12 -1.35
CA ASP A 135 5.57 15.92 -2.23
C ASP A 135 4.09 15.54 -2.10
N ARG A 136 3.79 14.25 -2.00
CA ARG A 136 2.42 13.78 -1.75
C ARG A 136 1.90 14.22 -0.40
N PHE A 137 2.74 14.12 0.62
CA PHE A 137 2.40 14.53 1.98
C PHE A 137 1.95 16.00 2.01
N GLU A 138 2.77 16.89 1.45
CA GLU A 138 2.49 18.32 1.38
C GLU A 138 1.22 18.64 0.59
N ARG A 139 1.03 18.00 -0.58
CA ARG A 139 -0.17 18.18 -1.39
C ARG A 139 -1.44 17.70 -0.69
N ARG A 140 -1.40 16.53 -0.06
CA ARG A 140 -2.57 15.95 0.59
C ARG A 140 -2.96 16.68 1.89
N LEU A 141 -2.04 17.42 2.50
CA LEU A 141 -2.39 18.36 3.57
C LEU A 141 -3.39 19.45 3.15
N ALA A 142 -3.52 19.76 1.86
CA ALA A 142 -4.49 20.73 1.35
C ALA A 142 -5.88 20.12 1.06
N SER A 143 -6.03 18.78 1.08
CA SER A 143 -7.29 18.09 0.78
C SER A 143 -8.37 18.35 1.84
N SER A 144 -9.62 18.10 1.48
CA SER A 144 -10.71 18.00 2.45
C SER A 144 -10.64 16.70 3.27
N PRO A 145 -11.25 16.62 4.47
CA PRO A 145 -11.23 15.41 5.27
C PRO A 145 -11.83 14.17 4.57
N ASP A 146 -12.87 14.36 3.75
CA ASP A 146 -13.50 13.24 3.03
C ASP A 146 -12.63 12.74 1.87
N GLU A 147 -12.05 13.66 1.09
CA GLU A 147 -11.08 13.30 0.04
C GLU A 147 -9.89 12.56 0.63
N GLU A 148 -9.40 13.02 1.78
CA GLU A 148 -8.24 12.44 2.42
C GLU A 148 -8.52 11.05 3.01
N ARG A 149 -9.71 10.85 3.59
CA ARG A 149 -10.16 9.53 4.04
C ARG A 149 -10.26 8.55 2.85
N ALA A 150 -10.84 8.99 1.75
CA ALA A 150 -10.93 8.17 0.54
C ALA A 150 -9.54 7.83 -0.02
N ALA A 151 -8.62 8.79 -0.06
CA ALA A 151 -7.24 8.58 -0.49
C ALA A 151 -6.50 7.60 0.42
N ALA A 152 -6.66 7.72 1.73
CA ALA A 152 -6.05 6.80 2.70
C ALA A 152 -6.54 5.35 2.50
N LEU A 153 -7.84 5.14 2.32
CA LEU A 153 -8.41 3.82 2.05
C LEU A 153 -7.94 3.24 0.71
N ALA A 154 -7.80 4.08 -0.32
CA ALA A 154 -7.25 3.64 -1.60
C ALA A 154 -5.79 3.18 -1.48
N GLU A 155 -4.96 3.93 -0.74
CA GLU A 155 -3.56 3.54 -0.49
C GLU A 155 -3.46 2.27 0.35
N ILE A 156 -4.33 2.08 1.35
CA ILE A 156 -4.44 0.82 2.11
C ILE A 156 -4.75 -0.34 1.18
N GLY A 157 -5.67 -0.16 0.24
CA GLY A 157 -5.97 -1.18 -0.77
C GLY A 157 -4.75 -1.57 -1.60
N LEU A 158 -3.92 -0.61 -2.01
CA LEU A 158 -2.68 -0.89 -2.73
C LEU A 158 -1.65 -1.65 -1.88
N ILE A 159 -1.51 -1.28 -0.60
CA ILE A 159 -0.66 -1.99 0.36
C ILE A 159 -1.14 -3.43 0.51
N ALA A 160 -2.44 -3.63 0.77
CA ALA A 160 -3.04 -4.95 0.92
C ALA A 160 -2.85 -5.83 -0.33
N ARG A 161 -3.00 -5.24 -1.52
CA ARG A 161 -2.75 -5.95 -2.79
C ARG A 161 -1.33 -6.49 -2.89
N LEU A 162 -0.34 -5.68 -2.57
CA LEU A 162 1.06 -6.10 -2.64
C LEU A 162 1.39 -7.14 -1.57
N ARG A 163 0.88 -6.99 -0.35
CA ARG A 163 1.03 -7.98 0.72
C ARG A 163 0.38 -9.31 0.36
N LEU A 164 -0.82 -9.28 -0.24
CA LEU A 164 -1.51 -10.48 -0.68
C LEU A 164 -0.74 -11.22 -1.77
N VAL A 165 -0.19 -10.49 -2.74
CA VAL A 165 0.66 -11.07 -3.79
C VAL A 165 1.92 -11.73 -3.20
N ASP A 166 2.50 -11.16 -2.16
CA ASP A 166 3.66 -11.74 -1.48
C ASP A 166 3.28 -12.99 -0.64
N ALA A 167 2.06 -13.02 -0.08
CA ALA A 167 1.61 -14.04 0.88
C ALA A 167 0.90 -15.24 0.24
N VAL A 168 0.28 -15.07 -0.94
CA VAL A 168 -0.59 -16.09 -1.54
C VAL A 168 -0.11 -16.48 -2.94
N ASP A 169 -0.12 -17.79 -3.20
CA ASP A 169 0.11 -18.35 -4.53
C ASP A 169 -1.18 -18.95 -5.09
N GLY A 170 -1.42 -18.74 -6.40
CA GLY A 170 -2.60 -19.29 -7.08
C GLY A 170 -2.87 -18.66 -8.43
N PRO A 171 -3.94 -19.10 -9.11
CA PRO A 171 -4.38 -18.52 -10.38
C PRO A 171 -4.59 -17.00 -10.26
N GLY A 172 -4.29 -16.27 -11.33
CA GLY A 172 -4.48 -14.82 -11.37
C GLY A 172 -3.54 -14.01 -10.48
N LYS A 173 -2.52 -14.63 -9.87
CA LYS A 173 -1.47 -13.91 -9.14
C LYS A 173 -0.65 -13.06 -10.12
N PRO A 174 -0.54 -11.73 -9.91
CA PRO A 174 0.33 -10.89 -10.71
C PRO A 174 1.79 -11.30 -10.56
N LYS A 175 2.54 -11.28 -11.66
CA LYS A 175 4.01 -11.43 -11.61
C LYS A 175 4.62 -10.14 -11.06
N THR A 176 5.44 -10.25 -10.03
CA THR A 176 6.09 -9.10 -9.36
C THR A 176 7.60 -9.15 -9.39
N ASP A 177 8.17 -10.13 -10.06
CA ASP A 177 9.59 -10.39 -10.23
C ASP A 177 10.23 -9.62 -11.41
N GLY A 178 9.41 -8.93 -12.21
CA GLY A 178 9.85 -8.06 -13.28
C GLY A 178 10.09 -6.61 -12.83
N ARG A 179 11.09 -5.94 -13.44
CA ARG A 179 11.32 -4.51 -13.32
C ARG A 179 11.25 -3.85 -14.68
N LEU A 180 10.40 -2.83 -14.82
CA LEU A 180 10.45 -1.89 -15.92
C LEU A 180 11.05 -0.59 -15.42
N SER A 181 12.12 -0.13 -16.06
CA SER A 181 12.74 1.16 -15.78
C SER A 181 12.95 1.94 -17.08
N THR A 182 12.81 3.25 -17.01
CA THR A 182 13.19 4.15 -18.08
C THR A 182 14.16 5.19 -17.55
N HIS A 183 15.15 5.55 -18.35
CA HIS A 183 16.14 6.57 -18.01
C HIS A 183 16.21 7.55 -19.16
N VAL A 184 15.83 8.78 -18.90
CA VAL A 184 15.88 9.86 -19.89
C VAL A 184 16.92 10.88 -19.43
N LEU A 185 17.91 11.11 -20.26
CA LEU A 185 18.97 12.10 -20.03
C LEU A 185 18.73 13.30 -20.96
N ASP A 186 18.91 14.48 -20.42
CA ASP A 186 19.09 15.67 -21.22
C ASP A 186 20.49 15.62 -21.87
N THR A 187 20.52 15.49 -23.18
CA THR A 187 21.80 15.35 -23.94
C THR A 187 22.64 16.61 -23.93
N VAL A 188 22.09 17.75 -23.59
CA VAL A 188 22.82 19.02 -23.51
C VAL A 188 23.52 19.16 -22.16
N SER A 189 22.84 18.85 -21.07
CA SER A 189 23.39 18.98 -19.71
C SER A 189 24.05 17.70 -19.18
N GLY A 190 23.78 16.54 -19.80
CA GLY A 190 24.23 15.22 -19.33
C GLY A 190 23.57 14.79 -18.01
N ARG A 191 22.50 15.46 -17.61
CA ARG A 191 21.77 15.18 -16.35
C ARG A 191 20.43 14.49 -16.62
N PRO A 192 19.83 13.83 -15.59
CA PRO A 192 18.46 13.34 -15.72
C PRO A 192 17.51 14.45 -16.15
N ALA A 193 16.67 14.18 -17.15
CA ALA A 193 15.69 15.14 -17.66
C ALA A 193 14.63 15.42 -16.59
N ALA A 194 14.59 16.62 -16.05
CA ALA A 194 13.61 17.05 -15.06
C ALA A 194 12.28 17.43 -15.74
N GLY A 195 11.16 17.14 -15.07
CA GLY A 195 9.83 17.56 -15.55
C GLY A 195 9.30 16.76 -16.73
N LEU A 196 9.95 15.68 -17.14
CA LEU A 196 9.48 14.82 -18.21
C LEU A 196 8.27 14.01 -17.77
N ARG A 197 7.19 14.04 -18.55
CA ARG A 197 6.04 13.14 -18.37
C ARG A 197 6.34 11.80 -19.02
N VAL A 198 6.26 10.73 -18.24
CA VAL A 198 6.37 9.35 -18.74
C VAL A 198 5.02 8.67 -18.57
N GLU A 199 4.49 8.09 -19.65
CA GLU A 199 3.25 7.32 -19.64
C GLU A 199 3.57 5.85 -19.92
N LEU A 200 2.97 4.97 -19.13
CA LEU A 200 2.98 3.53 -19.36
C LEU A 200 1.55 3.10 -19.68
N ALA A 201 1.36 2.51 -20.85
CA ALA A 201 0.09 1.95 -21.27
C ALA A 201 0.20 0.43 -21.38
N GLU A 202 -0.83 -0.28 -20.91
CA GLU A 202 -1.01 -1.70 -21.19
C GLU A 202 -1.70 -1.85 -22.55
N ILE A 203 -1.04 -2.56 -23.48
CA ILE A 203 -1.62 -2.87 -24.78
C ILE A 203 -2.30 -4.23 -24.67
N GLY A 204 -3.64 -4.24 -24.65
CA GLY A 204 -4.44 -5.47 -24.67
C GLY A 204 -4.31 -6.20 -26.02
N ALA A 205 -4.46 -7.52 -26.03
CA ALA A 205 -4.52 -8.32 -27.24
C ALA A 205 -5.69 -7.85 -28.13
N GLY A 206 -5.42 -7.05 -29.14
CA GLY A 206 -6.43 -6.48 -30.06
C GLY A 206 -6.22 -5.02 -30.44
N THR A 207 -5.29 -4.31 -29.81
CA THR A 207 -4.89 -2.96 -30.24
C THR A 207 -3.58 -3.05 -31.03
N GLU A 208 -3.69 -3.21 -32.34
CA GLU A 208 -2.56 -2.95 -33.24
C GLU A 208 -2.26 -1.45 -33.22
N GLY A 209 -1.05 -1.13 -32.84
CA GLY A 209 -0.39 0.10 -33.23
C GLY A 209 -0.58 1.28 -32.32
N LEU A 210 0.45 1.56 -31.58
CA LEU A 210 1.14 2.85 -31.60
C LEU A 210 2.43 2.66 -30.79
N LEU A 211 3.50 2.45 -31.51
CA LEU A 211 4.86 2.71 -31.02
C LEU A 211 5.14 4.19 -31.16
#